data_050438b98cc1c3ebdbaf5e36f3785edc
#
_entry.id   050438b98cc1c3ebdbaf5e36f3785edc
#
_cell.length_a   1.000
_cell.length_b   1.000
_cell.length_c   1.000
_cell.angle_alpha   90.00
_cell.angle_beta   90.00
_cell.angle_gamma   90.00
#
_symmetry.space_group_name_H-M   'P 1'
#
loop_
_entity.id
_entity.type
_entity.pdbx_description
1 polymer ?
#
loop_
_entity_poly.entity_id
_entity_poly.type
_entity_poly.pdbx_seq_one_letter_code
_entity_poly.pdbx_strand_id
1 'polypeptide(L)'
;MKSTPQRTDAIRTDATGMWLCRIRPVCCLLFLLSVSFFSSAESVAVPTPSDIEAAYLYNFEKFVSWPSDSGHDSAPFAICILGEDSFGESLNSLIADETHQGRKLVVRRLSSTATANDCQILFIGQSEESRLAKDLSALQKKPVLTVSTLPDFLEHGGMIQFLLQNRKVRFSVNLPAAEQSGLVLSSQLLKVAVSVNTKPAQEATR
;
A
#
# COMPACT_ATOMS: atom_id res chain seq x y z
N MET A 1 -42.80 83.22 -18.13
CA MET A 1 -41.93 84.44 -18.27
C MET A 1 -40.48 83.99 -18.52
N LYS A 2 -39.91 84.43 -19.66
CA LYS A 2 -38.51 84.65 -19.98
C LYS A 2 -37.63 83.37 -19.99
N SER A 3 -37.16 82.83 -21.00
CA SER A 3 -36.40 83.29 -22.20
C SER A 3 -34.99 82.71 -22.21
N THR A 4 -34.75 81.94 -23.23
CA THR A 4 -33.48 81.45 -23.83
C THR A 4 -32.37 82.55 -23.83
N PRO A 5 -31.10 82.27 -24.05
CA PRO A 5 -30.64 81.71 -25.30
C PRO A 5 -29.45 80.71 -25.31
N GLN A 6 -29.30 80.11 -26.49
CA GLN A 6 -28.19 79.38 -27.06
C GLN A 6 -26.84 80.13 -26.98
N ARG A 7 -25.74 79.36 -26.94
CA ARG A 7 -24.54 79.73 -27.71
C ARG A 7 -23.75 78.44 -28.10
N THR A 8 -23.65 78.33 -29.39
CA THR A 8 -22.72 77.56 -30.17
C THR A 8 -21.27 78.01 -29.94
N ASP A 9 -20.32 77.13 -30.01
CA ASP A 9 -18.99 77.18 -30.65
C ASP A 9 -18.15 76.07 -30.05
N ALA A 10 -17.45 75.33 -30.74
CA ALA A 10 -16.55 75.25 -31.80
C ALA A 10 -15.73 73.99 -31.70
N ILE A 11 -15.65 73.36 -32.81
CA ILE A 11 -14.80 72.19 -33.04
C ILE A 11 -13.33 72.53 -32.73
N ARG A 12 -12.66 71.76 -31.91
CA ARG A 12 -11.18 71.73 -31.86
C ARG A 12 -10.72 70.31 -31.99
N THR A 13 -10.34 69.97 -33.16
CA THR A 13 -9.56 68.75 -33.48
C THR A 13 -8.15 68.94 -32.94
N ASP A 14 -7.77 68.16 -31.96
CA ASP A 14 -6.36 67.99 -31.59
C ASP A 14 -5.91 66.56 -31.81
N ALA A 15 -4.92 66.50 -32.66
CA ALA A 15 -4.23 65.28 -33.12
C ALA A 15 -3.30 64.74 -32.05
N THR A 16 -3.84 63.83 -31.21
CA THR A 16 -3.01 63.01 -30.33
C THR A 16 -3.45 61.54 -30.27
N GLY A 17 -3.92 61.02 -31.47
CA GLY A 17 -4.41 59.65 -31.56
C GLY A 17 -3.48 58.62 -32.20
N MET A 18 -2.16 58.91 -32.35
CA MET A 18 -1.34 58.06 -33.23
C MET A 18 -0.16 57.34 -32.51
N TRP A 19 -0.14 57.34 -31.21
CA TRP A 19 0.96 56.67 -30.46
C TRP A 19 0.54 55.42 -29.69
N LEU A 20 -0.74 55.09 -29.58
CA LEU A 20 -1.26 53.96 -28.82
C LEU A 20 -1.38 52.64 -29.59
N CYS A 21 -1.13 52.66 -30.92
CA CYS A 21 -1.32 51.48 -31.78
C CYS A 21 -0.06 50.61 -31.98
N ARG A 22 1.12 51.05 -31.46
CA ARG A 22 2.37 50.33 -31.68
C ARG A 22 2.77 49.39 -30.50
N ILE A 23 2.07 49.41 -29.37
CA ILE A 23 2.40 48.58 -28.20
C ILE A 23 1.53 47.32 -28.13
N ARG A 24 0.46 47.24 -28.90
CA ARG A 24 -0.46 46.10 -28.89
C ARG A 24 0.12 44.76 -29.39
N PRO A 25 0.99 44.67 -30.42
CA PRO A 25 1.49 43.38 -30.87
C PRO A 25 2.54 42.78 -29.89
N VAL A 26 3.28 43.59 -29.13
CA VAL A 26 4.32 43.12 -28.22
C VAL A 26 3.71 42.54 -26.92
N CYS A 27 2.63 43.13 -26.42
CA CYS A 27 1.92 42.59 -25.26
C CYS A 27 1.21 41.25 -25.54
N CYS A 28 0.63 41.09 -26.76
CA CYS A 28 0.04 39.81 -27.16
C CYS A 28 1.08 38.70 -27.34
N LEU A 29 2.29 39.04 -27.82
CA LEU A 29 3.37 38.05 -28.00
C LEU A 29 3.96 37.60 -26.65
N LEU A 30 4.05 38.48 -25.66
CA LEU A 30 4.49 38.13 -24.30
C LEU A 30 3.44 37.34 -23.53
N PHE A 31 2.16 37.52 -23.81
CA PHE A 31 1.07 36.75 -23.19
C PHE A 31 0.95 35.34 -23.75
N LEU A 32 1.33 35.09 -25.00
CA LEU A 32 1.35 33.79 -25.65
C LEU A 32 2.56 32.93 -25.20
N LEU A 33 3.63 33.55 -24.68
CA LEU A 33 4.80 32.84 -24.19
C LEU A 33 4.66 32.38 -22.71
N SER A 34 3.66 32.87 -21.96
CA SER A 34 3.46 32.53 -20.55
C SER A 34 2.50 31.35 -20.31
N VAL A 35 1.88 30.78 -21.34
CA VAL A 35 0.92 29.65 -21.17
C VAL A 35 1.57 28.26 -21.38
N SER A 36 2.87 28.20 -21.67
CA SER A 36 3.56 26.92 -21.97
C SER A 36 4.10 26.15 -20.76
N PHE A 37 3.73 26.50 -19.57
CA PHE A 37 4.17 25.78 -18.38
C PHE A 37 2.97 25.27 -17.58
N PHE A 38 2.90 24.01 -17.43
CA PHE A 38 2.14 23.14 -16.52
C PHE A 38 1.23 22.14 -17.25
N SER A 39 1.88 21.24 -17.99
CA SER A 39 1.34 19.89 -18.15
C SER A 39 2.34 18.91 -17.53
N SER A 40 2.47 18.93 -16.21
CA SER A 40 2.94 17.76 -15.48
C SER A 40 1.81 16.74 -15.53
N ALA A 41 1.81 15.87 -16.54
CA ALA A 41 1.03 14.65 -16.50
C ALA A 41 1.61 13.82 -15.34
N GLU A 42 0.97 13.91 -14.18
CA GLU A 42 1.23 13.02 -13.07
C GLU A 42 0.86 11.62 -13.54
N SER A 43 1.89 10.84 -13.88
CA SER A 43 1.73 9.45 -14.28
C SER A 43 1.21 8.69 -13.04
N VAL A 44 -0.08 8.43 -12.97
CA VAL A 44 -0.65 7.53 -11.97
C VAL A 44 -0.07 6.14 -12.27
N ALA A 45 0.95 5.76 -11.52
CA ALA A 45 1.56 4.45 -11.62
C ALA A 45 0.49 3.39 -11.29
N VAL A 46 0.28 2.46 -12.21
CA VAL A 46 -0.61 1.31 -11.95
C VAL A 46 0.06 0.43 -10.89
N PRO A 47 -0.62 0.10 -9.78
CA PRO A 47 -0.05 -0.74 -8.73
C PRO A 47 0.42 -2.09 -9.27
N THR A 48 1.61 -2.49 -8.92
CA THR A 48 2.14 -3.82 -9.21
C THR A 48 1.48 -4.88 -8.32
N PRO A 49 1.57 -6.18 -8.66
CA PRO A 49 1.15 -7.24 -7.74
C PRO A 49 1.79 -7.13 -6.35
N SER A 50 3.08 -6.82 -6.27
CA SER A 50 3.79 -6.65 -4.99
C SER A 50 3.26 -5.47 -4.16
N ASP A 51 2.82 -4.37 -4.79
CA ASP A 51 2.20 -3.25 -4.08
C ASP A 51 0.85 -3.67 -3.44
N ILE A 52 0.10 -4.51 -4.14
CA ILE A 52 -1.18 -5.03 -3.64
C ILE A 52 -0.94 -6.05 -2.51
N GLU A 53 0.07 -6.91 -2.63
CA GLU A 53 0.48 -7.84 -1.58
C GLU A 53 0.95 -7.10 -0.32
N ALA A 54 1.74 -6.02 -0.48
CA ALA A 54 2.15 -5.14 0.62
C ALA A 54 0.94 -4.53 1.33
N ALA A 55 -0.06 -4.07 0.57
CA ALA A 55 -1.31 -3.55 1.13
C ALA A 55 -2.11 -4.62 1.88
N TYR A 56 -2.13 -5.87 1.43
CA TYR A 56 -2.72 -6.98 2.17
C TYR A 56 -1.98 -7.26 3.47
N LEU A 57 -0.64 -7.34 3.43
CA LEU A 57 0.18 -7.56 4.64
C LEU A 57 -0.10 -6.49 5.70
N TYR A 58 -0.11 -5.22 5.31
CA TYR A 58 -0.47 -4.12 6.20
C TYR A 58 -1.88 -4.28 6.78
N ASN A 59 -2.88 -4.64 5.95
CA ASN A 59 -4.26 -4.73 6.40
C ASN A 59 -4.55 -5.99 7.24
N PHE A 60 -3.77 -7.06 7.16
CA PHE A 60 -3.99 -8.25 7.98
C PHE A 60 -3.96 -7.94 9.48
N GLU A 61 -3.21 -6.92 9.90
CA GLU A 61 -3.17 -6.46 11.28
C GLU A 61 -4.56 -6.07 11.84
N LYS A 62 -5.50 -5.65 10.98
CA LYS A 62 -6.87 -5.24 11.33
C LYS A 62 -7.83 -6.42 11.47
N PHE A 63 -7.47 -7.57 10.88
CA PHE A 63 -8.37 -8.71 10.74
C PHE A 63 -7.88 -9.98 11.44
N VAL A 64 -6.73 -9.91 12.06
CA VAL A 64 -6.14 -11.01 12.84
C VAL A 64 -5.95 -10.54 14.26
N SER A 65 -6.29 -11.39 15.23
CA SER A 65 -6.02 -11.16 16.64
C SER A 65 -4.93 -12.10 17.12
N TRP A 66 -3.95 -11.55 17.81
CA TRP A 66 -2.85 -12.28 18.46
C TRP A 66 -3.19 -12.52 19.92
N PRO A 67 -2.67 -13.60 20.56
CA PRO A 67 -2.84 -13.83 22.00
C PRO A 67 -2.29 -12.66 22.82
N SER A 68 -3.01 -12.25 23.86
CA SER A 68 -2.62 -11.14 24.75
C SER A 68 -1.31 -11.37 25.49
N ASP A 69 -0.96 -12.65 25.74
CA ASP A 69 0.25 -13.03 26.49
C ASP A 69 1.50 -13.17 25.61
N SER A 70 1.46 -12.69 24.37
CA SER A 70 2.60 -12.80 23.45
C SER A 70 3.83 -11.98 23.88
N GLY A 71 3.76 -11.25 24.99
CA GLY A 71 4.88 -10.45 25.54
C GLY A 71 5.26 -9.21 24.73
N HIS A 72 4.42 -8.84 23.76
CA HIS A 72 4.71 -7.76 22.80
C HIS A 72 3.93 -6.47 23.06
N ASP A 73 3.22 -6.34 24.18
CA ASP A 73 2.29 -5.22 24.43
C ASP A 73 2.95 -3.84 24.37
N SER A 74 4.25 -3.73 24.67
CA SER A 74 5.03 -2.49 24.59
C SER A 74 5.98 -2.43 23.40
N ALA A 75 6.20 -3.54 22.68
CA ALA A 75 7.09 -3.60 21.53
C ALA A 75 6.37 -3.13 20.23
N PRO A 76 7.09 -2.62 19.23
CA PRO A 76 6.50 -2.33 17.93
C PRO A 76 5.79 -3.55 17.33
N PHE A 77 4.74 -3.30 16.54
CA PHE A 77 4.11 -4.33 15.71
C PHE A 77 4.98 -4.59 14.48
N ALA A 78 5.61 -5.74 14.39
CA ALA A 78 6.57 -6.04 13.35
C ALA A 78 5.96 -6.88 12.22
N ILE A 79 6.06 -6.35 11.00
CA ILE A 79 5.88 -7.09 9.75
C ILE A 79 7.28 -7.46 9.27
N CYS A 80 7.56 -8.76 9.25
CA CYS A 80 8.88 -9.26 8.91
C CYS A 80 8.90 -9.87 7.51
N ILE A 81 10.03 -9.77 6.84
CA ILE A 81 10.29 -10.38 5.52
C ILE A 81 11.49 -11.30 5.70
N LEU A 82 11.32 -12.58 5.40
CA LEU A 82 12.37 -13.58 5.40
C LEU A 82 12.80 -13.85 3.95
N GLY A 83 14.09 -13.74 3.68
CA GLY A 83 14.66 -13.90 2.34
C GLY A 83 14.56 -12.65 1.48
N GLU A 84 14.36 -12.82 0.17
CA GLU A 84 14.30 -11.72 -0.80
C GLU A 84 13.05 -10.85 -0.55
N ASP A 85 13.27 -9.53 -0.48
CA ASP A 85 12.22 -8.53 -0.32
C ASP A 85 11.67 -8.11 -1.70
N SER A 86 10.48 -8.60 -2.03
CA SER A 86 9.75 -8.22 -3.24
C SER A 86 8.99 -6.90 -3.13
N PHE A 87 8.91 -6.30 -1.94
CA PHE A 87 8.09 -5.10 -1.69
C PHE A 87 8.89 -3.80 -1.79
N GLY A 88 10.21 -3.85 -1.52
CA GLY A 88 11.06 -2.67 -1.52
C GLY A 88 10.53 -1.55 -0.60
N GLU A 89 10.35 -0.35 -1.16
CA GLU A 89 9.84 0.80 -0.41
C GLU A 89 8.31 0.83 -0.27
N SER A 90 7.56 0.05 -1.04
CA SER A 90 6.09 0.07 -1.01
C SER A 90 5.56 -0.27 0.37
N LEU A 91 6.04 -1.34 1.00
CA LEU A 91 5.62 -1.73 2.34
C LEU A 91 6.07 -0.70 3.40
N ASN A 92 7.30 -0.19 3.30
CA ASN A 92 7.80 0.85 4.21
C ASN A 92 6.92 2.11 4.16
N SER A 93 6.55 2.54 2.94
CA SER A 93 5.71 3.73 2.73
C SER A 93 4.30 3.55 3.27
N LEU A 94 3.72 2.35 3.13
CA LEU A 94 2.38 2.05 3.63
C LEU A 94 2.28 2.09 5.15
N ILE A 95 3.34 1.71 5.87
CA ILE A 95 3.34 1.65 7.35
C ILE A 95 4.00 2.87 7.99
N ALA A 96 4.53 3.81 7.20
CA ALA A 96 5.15 5.03 7.72
C ALA A 96 4.15 5.77 8.62
N ASP A 97 4.56 6.03 9.85
CA ASP A 97 3.76 6.71 10.89
C ASP A 97 2.46 6.00 11.33
N GLU A 98 2.22 4.78 10.85
CA GLU A 98 1.06 3.97 11.25
C GLU A 98 1.26 3.29 12.61
N THR A 99 0.14 3.08 13.30
CA THR A 99 0.12 2.41 14.60
C THR A 99 -1.01 1.38 14.68
N HIS A 100 -0.75 0.26 15.32
CA HIS A 100 -1.74 -0.75 15.68
C HIS A 100 -1.88 -0.82 17.20
N GLN A 101 -3.07 -0.51 17.73
CA GLN A 101 -3.34 -0.50 19.19
C GLN A 101 -2.30 0.32 19.99
N GLY A 102 -1.88 1.48 19.45
CA GLY A 102 -0.88 2.34 20.08
C GLY A 102 0.59 1.89 19.90
N ARG A 103 0.83 0.78 19.25
CA ARG A 103 2.17 0.26 18.92
C ARG A 103 2.56 0.70 17.51
N LYS A 104 3.79 1.23 17.35
CA LYS A 104 4.30 1.62 16.04
C LYS A 104 4.46 0.41 15.13
N LEU A 105 4.02 0.50 13.86
CA LEU A 105 4.32 -0.52 12.86
C LEU A 105 5.76 -0.38 12.37
N VAL A 106 6.43 -1.51 12.17
CA VAL A 106 7.80 -1.56 11.65
C VAL A 106 7.98 -2.71 10.66
N VAL A 107 8.77 -2.49 9.61
CA VAL A 107 9.25 -3.57 8.73
C VAL A 107 10.61 -4.06 9.20
N ARG A 108 10.79 -5.38 9.30
CA ARG A 108 12.06 -6.01 9.64
C ARG A 108 12.43 -7.05 8.58
N ARG A 109 13.64 -7.00 8.10
CA ARG A 109 14.18 -7.96 7.14
C ARG A 109 15.05 -8.97 7.87
N LEU A 110 14.73 -10.25 7.69
CA LEU A 110 15.36 -11.35 8.40
C LEU A 110 16.14 -12.24 7.44
N SER A 111 17.29 -12.72 7.89
CA SER A 111 18.06 -13.74 7.18
C SER A 111 17.79 -15.17 7.70
N SER A 112 17.02 -15.30 8.78
CA SER A 112 16.71 -16.59 9.41
C SER A 112 15.47 -16.50 10.28
N THR A 113 14.77 -17.62 10.46
CA THR A 113 13.61 -17.76 11.35
C THR A 113 13.94 -17.68 12.83
N ALA A 114 15.22 -17.71 13.22
CA ALA A 114 15.65 -17.65 14.63
C ALA A 114 15.18 -16.37 15.34
N THR A 115 15.05 -15.27 14.62
CA THR A 115 14.60 -13.96 15.15
C THR A 115 13.14 -13.63 14.79
N ALA A 116 12.40 -14.58 14.21
CA ALA A 116 11.02 -14.37 13.78
C ALA A 116 10.00 -14.38 14.94
N ASN A 117 10.40 -14.79 16.14
CA ASN A 117 9.50 -14.82 17.30
C ASN A 117 8.95 -13.44 17.69
N ASP A 118 9.69 -12.37 17.35
CA ASP A 118 9.28 -10.99 17.62
C ASP A 118 8.44 -10.38 16.50
N CYS A 119 8.05 -11.17 15.51
CA CYS A 119 7.23 -10.74 14.40
C CYS A 119 5.77 -11.12 14.64
N GLN A 120 4.84 -10.25 14.30
CA GLN A 120 3.42 -10.58 14.26
C GLN A 120 3.02 -11.16 12.89
N ILE A 121 3.60 -10.62 11.82
CA ILE A 121 3.41 -11.13 10.46
C ILE A 121 4.79 -11.46 9.89
N LEU A 122 4.93 -12.61 9.26
CA LEU A 122 6.13 -13.02 8.56
C LEU A 122 5.80 -13.38 7.12
N PHE A 123 6.28 -12.56 6.19
CA PHE A 123 6.29 -12.91 4.79
C PHE A 123 7.54 -13.74 4.47
N ILE A 124 7.35 -14.89 3.83
CA ILE A 124 8.43 -15.79 3.40
C ILE A 124 8.62 -15.60 1.88
N GLY A 125 9.76 -15.04 1.51
CA GLY A 125 10.12 -14.72 0.13
C GLY A 125 10.45 -15.96 -0.69
N GLN A 126 10.48 -15.78 -2.01
CA GLN A 126 10.70 -16.87 -2.97
C GLN A 126 12.08 -17.53 -2.84
N SER A 127 13.08 -16.79 -2.38
CA SER A 127 14.42 -17.34 -2.10
C SER A 127 14.45 -18.43 -1.02
N GLU A 128 13.39 -18.56 -0.21
CA GLU A 128 13.28 -19.53 0.88
C GLU A 128 12.61 -20.85 0.47
N GLU A 129 12.20 -21.01 -0.78
CA GLU A 129 11.48 -22.20 -1.29
C GLU A 129 12.15 -23.53 -0.87
N SER A 130 13.47 -23.62 -1.05
CA SER A 130 14.22 -24.84 -0.69
C SER A 130 14.26 -25.16 0.80
N ARG A 131 13.96 -24.18 1.67
CA ARG A 131 13.99 -24.30 3.15
C ARG A 131 12.60 -24.19 3.77
N LEU A 132 11.56 -24.02 2.96
CA LEU A 132 10.21 -23.71 3.39
C LEU A 132 9.69 -24.63 4.50
N ALA A 133 9.79 -25.95 4.31
CA ALA A 133 9.32 -26.92 5.29
C ALA A 133 10.05 -26.79 6.65
N LYS A 134 11.37 -26.54 6.61
CA LYS A 134 12.19 -26.31 7.82
C LYS A 134 11.78 -25.01 8.51
N ASP A 135 11.60 -23.93 7.74
CA ASP A 135 11.27 -22.63 8.28
C ASP A 135 9.87 -22.62 8.92
N LEU A 136 8.89 -23.23 8.26
CA LEU A 136 7.53 -23.38 8.82
C LEU A 136 7.51 -24.28 10.05
N SER A 137 8.28 -25.37 10.06
CA SER A 137 8.41 -26.24 11.25
C SER A 137 8.96 -25.48 12.45
N ALA A 138 9.94 -24.59 12.26
CA ALA A 138 10.50 -23.75 13.32
C ALA A 138 9.50 -22.72 13.88
N LEU A 139 8.44 -22.42 13.14
CA LEU A 139 7.40 -21.44 13.49
C LEU A 139 6.12 -22.07 14.00
N GLN A 140 6.01 -23.41 13.99
CA GLN A 140 4.82 -24.11 14.48
C GLN A 140 4.47 -23.69 15.91
N LYS A 141 3.17 -23.46 16.14
CA LYS A 141 2.59 -23.05 17.44
C LYS A 141 3.10 -21.70 17.97
N LYS A 142 3.81 -20.93 17.14
CA LYS A 142 4.18 -19.56 17.49
C LYS A 142 3.12 -18.59 16.95
N PRO A 143 2.78 -17.53 17.69
CA PRO A 143 1.75 -16.57 17.28
C PRO A 143 2.29 -15.61 16.20
N VAL A 144 2.78 -16.17 15.10
CA VAL A 144 3.31 -15.44 13.93
C VAL A 144 2.48 -15.81 12.72
N LEU A 145 1.79 -14.84 12.13
CA LEU A 145 1.04 -15.05 10.90
C LEU A 145 2.00 -15.24 9.73
N THR A 146 2.08 -16.46 9.18
CA THR A 146 2.95 -16.74 8.04
C THR A 146 2.23 -16.52 6.72
N VAL A 147 2.88 -15.81 5.80
CA VAL A 147 2.34 -15.42 4.49
C VAL A 147 3.39 -15.66 3.42
N SER A 148 3.01 -16.15 2.23
CA SER A 148 3.94 -16.32 1.11
C SER A 148 3.20 -16.32 -0.23
N THR A 149 3.97 -16.18 -1.33
CA THR A 149 3.54 -16.44 -2.71
C THR A 149 3.96 -17.81 -3.20
N LEU A 150 4.73 -18.57 -2.41
CA LEU A 150 5.27 -19.88 -2.79
C LEU A 150 4.16 -20.88 -3.08
N PRO A 151 4.30 -21.73 -4.11
CA PRO A 151 3.37 -22.82 -4.36
C PRO A 151 3.36 -23.78 -3.17
N ASP A 152 2.24 -24.47 -2.99
CA ASP A 152 2.02 -25.50 -1.96
C ASP A 152 2.30 -25.02 -0.51
N PHE A 153 2.36 -23.67 -0.33
CA PHE A 153 2.66 -23.05 0.97
C PHE A 153 1.72 -23.52 2.08
N LEU A 154 0.42 -23.60 1.79
CA LEU A 154 -0.58 -24.07 2.77
C LEU A 154 -0.44 -25.55 3.09
N GLU A 155 0.01 -26.37 2.13
CA GLU A 155 0.24 -27.79 2.32
C GLU A 155 1.42 -28.07 3.24
N HIS A 156 2.43 -27.20 3.19
CA HIS A 156 3.57 -27.23 4.11
C HIS A 156 3.27 -26.64 5.50
N GLY A 157 2.01 -26.21 5.76
CA GLY A 157 1.61 -25.69 7.07
C GLY A 157 1.66 -24.16 7.15
N GLY A 158 1.87 -23.46 6.05
CA GLY A 158 1.72 -22.01 6.00
C GLY A 158 0.26 -21.57 6.20
N MET A 159 0.04 -20.32 6.59
CA MET A 159 -1.30 -19.85 7.00
C MET A 159 -2.03 -19.08 5.89
N ILE A 160 -1.35 -18.17 5.16
CA ILE A 160 -1.95 -17.40 4.07
C ILE A 160 -1.05 -17.49 2.83
N GLN A 161 -1.62 -17.91 1.71
CA GLN A 161 -0.92 -17.97 0.43
C GLN A 161 -1.51 -16.95 -0.53
N PHE A 162 -0.68 -16.06 -1.06
CA PHE A 162 -1.05 -15.17 -2.15
C PHE A 162 -1.09 -15.91 -3.49
N LEU A 163 -2.05 -15.55 -4.31
CA LEU A 163 -2.31 -16.14 -5.62
C LEU A 163 -2.54 -15.02 -6.63
N LEU A 164 -1.92 -15.11 -7.79
CA LEU A 164 -2.22 -14.23 -8.91
C LEU A 164 -3.27 -14.89 -9.83
N GLN A 165 -4.52 -14.45 -9.74
CA GLN A 165 -5.62 -14.98 -10.56
C GLN A 165 -6.23 -13.86 -11.42
N ASN A 166 -6.30 -14.06 -12.74
CA ASN A 166 -6.83 -13.07 -13.67
C ASN A 166 -6.22 -11.66 -13.48
N ARG A 167 -4.90 -11.58 -13.28
CA ARG A 167 -4.13 -10.35 -12.97
C ARG A 167 -4.55 -9.64 -11.68
N LYS A 168 -5.22 -10.34 -10.78
CA LYS A 168 -5.58 -9.81 -9.46
C LYS A 168 -4.92 -10.65 -8.38
N VAL A 169 -4.33 -9.99 -7.41
CA VAL A 169 -3.84 -10.65 -6.20
C VAL A 169 -5.04 -11.09 -5.38
N ARG A 170 -5.01 -12.35 -5.01
CA ARG A 170 -5.98 -13.04 -4.15
C ARG A 170 -5.22 -13.80 -3.08
N PHE A 171 -5.91 -14.40 -2.14
CA PHE A 171 -5.26 -15.27 -1.16
C PHE A 171 -6.16 -16.43 -0.74
N SER A 172 -5.51 -17.49 -0.32
CA SER A 172 -6.12 -18.66 0.33
C SER A 172 -5.63 -18.79 1.77
N VAL A 173 -6.43 -19.41 2.62
CA VAL A 173 -6.18 -19.49 4.07
C VAL A 173 -6.17 -20.94 4.54
N ASN A 174 -5.18 -21.30 5.36
CA ASN A 174 -5.14 -22.51 6.17
C ASN A 174 -5.55 -22.15 7.60
N LEU A 175 -6.85 -22.24 7.89
CA LEU A 175 -7.41 -21.83 9.18
C LEU A 175 -6.87 -22.69 10.36
N PRO A 176 -6.80 -24.04 10.26
CA PRO A 176 -6.23 -24.85 11.31
C PRO A 176 -4.78 -24.47 11.72
N ALA A 177 -3.93 -24.11 10.74
CA ALA A 177 -2.56 -23.68 11.04
C ALA A 177 -2.54 -22.38 11.85
N ALA A 178 -3.41 -21.42 11.52
CA ALA A 178 -3.54 -20.18 12.27
C ALA A 178 -4.07 -20.44 13.70
N GLU A 179 -5.14 -21.22 13.83
CA GLU A 179 -5.75 -21.55 15.13
C GLU A 179 -4.76 -22.32 16.05
N GLN A 180 -4.00 -23.25 15.50
CA GLN A 180 -2.96 -23.99 16.24
C GLN A 180 -1.85 -23.08 16.80
N SER A 181 -1.64 -21.94 16.15
CA SER A 181 -0.69 -20.91 16.56
C SER A 181 -1.33 -19.84 17.48
N GLY A 182 -2.58 -20.06 17.91
CA GLY A 182 -3.32 -19.14 18.78
C GLY A 182 -3.84 -17.87 18.08
N LEU A 183 -3.78 -17.82 16.76
CA LEU A 183 -4.29 -16.67 15.99
C LEU A 183 -5.79 -16.82 15.73
N VAL A 184 -6.52 -15.71 15.84
CA VAL A 184 -7.95 -15.65 15.49
C VAL A 184 -8.12 -14.79 14.26
N LEU A 185 -8.58 -15.39 13.16
CA LEU A 185 -8.87 -14.70 11.91
C LEU A 185 -10.33 -14.27 11.87
N SER A 186 -10.57 -13.01 11.55
CA SER A 186 -11.94 -12.47 11.49
C SER A 186 -12.75 -13.10 10.36
N SER A 187 -14.05 -13.22 10.56
CA SER A 187 -14.96 -13.71 9.52
C SER A 187 -14.96 -12.83 8.26
N GLN A 188 -14.58 -11.55 8.39
CA GLN A 188 -14.45 -10.63 7.26
C GLN A 188 -13.26 -11.02 6.37
N LEU A 189 -12.11 -11.37 6.98
CA LEU A 189 -10.95 -11.85 6.26
C LEU A 189 -11.26 -13.17 5.52
N LEU A 190 -11.90 -14.10 6.20
CA LEU A 190 -12.26 -15.40 5.63
C LEU A 190 -13.24 -15.30 4.46
N LYS A 191 -14.17 -14.33 4.49
CA LYS A 191 -15.14 -14.11 3.39
C LYS A 191 -14.52 -13.63 2.08
N VAL A 192 -13.38 -12.93 2.13
CA VAL A 192 -12.70 -12.41 0.93
C VAL A 192 -11.60 -13.33 0.41
N ALA A 193 -11.26 -14.39 1.14
CA ALA A 193 -10.36 -15.44 0.69
C ALA A 193 -10.98 -16.23 -0.47
N VAL A 194 -10.15 -16.66 -1.43
CA VAL A 194 -10.58 -17.53 -2.54
C VAL A 194 -10.96 -18.92 -2.02
N SER A 195 -10.19 -19.41 -1.07
CA SER A 195 -10.46 -20.68 -0.39
C SER A 195 -10.03 -20.60 1.08
N VAL A 196 -10.74 -21.32 1.93
CA VAL A 196 -10.41 -21.54 3.33
C VAL A 196 -10.33 -23.02 3.59
N ASN A 197 -9.12 -23.51 3.87
CA ASN A 197 -8.95 -24.87 4.32
C ASN A 197 -9.33 -24.94 5.81
N THR A 198 -10.28 -25.82 6.14
CA THR A 198 -10.76 -26.03 7.51
C THR A 198 -10.36 -27.41 8.08
N LYS A 199 -9.70 -28.22 7.25
CA LYS A 199 -9.21 -29.53 7.71
C LYS A 199 -7.78 -29.39 8.22
N PRO A 200 -7.44 -29.94 9.39
CA PRO A 200 -6.05 -30.00 9.84
C PRO A 200 -5.24 -30.78 8.80
N ALA A 201 -3.99 -30.34 8.58
CA ALA A 201 -3.06 -31.12 7.78
C ALA A 201 -3.00 -32.55 8.39
N GLN A 202 -3.30 -33.55 7.58
CA GLN A 202 -3.13 -34.93 8.04
C GLN A 202 -1.65 -35.12 8.34
N GLU A 203 -1.33 -35.43 9.60
CA GLU A 203 0.00 -35.95 9.92
C GLU A 203 0.26 -37.11 8.96
N ALA A 204 1.27 -36.94 8.11
CA ALA A 204 1.73 -37.99 7.23
C ALA A 204 2.11 -39.16 8.14
N THR A 205 1.22 -40.13 8.25
CA THR A 205 1.46 -41.37 9.01
C THR A 205 2.68 -42.04 8.38
N ARG A 206 3.72 -42.14 9.17
CA ARG A 206 4.91 -42.93 8.87
C ARG A 206 4.57 -44.39 8.68
#